data_1accf40e4a36d7fc3bee1301184310b5
#
_entry.id   1accf40e4a36d7fc3bee1301184310b5
#
_cell.length_a   1.000
_cell.length_b   1.000
_cell.length_c   1.000
_cell.angle_alpha   90.00
_cell.angle_beta   90.00
_cell.angle_gamma   90.00
#
_symmetry.space_group_name_H-M   'P 1'
#
loop_
_entity.id
_entity.type
_entity.pdbx_description
1 polymer ?
#
loop_
_entity_poly.entity_id
_entity_poly.type
_entity_poly.pdbx_seq_one_letter_code
_entity_poly.pdbx_strand_id
1 'polypeptide(L)'
;MTRLNTTYLGMKLRSPIVVSACTLSEEVDNIVRMEDAGAGAVVMFSMFEEQIRKEEMRMEAIMQSTNNVFAEASDFFPDLDEYHVATAQYLETVRMAKERVKIPIIGSLNGITPKGWIDYAKQLEQAGADALEVNIFYIPADIRLSGVEVEQRYLDIIKLVKQTVNIPIAVKMNPYFSAMGHTAMQMQDAGADGLVLFNRFYQPDYDILQLKVVHDLAYSEAAEIRLPLLWIAILSGQIKA
;
A
#
# COMPACT_ATOMS: atom_id res chain seq x y z
N MET A 1 -26.78 -16.45 -17.15
CA MET A 1 -25.91 -15.99 -16.06
C MET A 1 -25.03 -14.86 -16.60
N THR A 2 -25.05 -13.71 -15.97
CA THR A 2 -24.18 -12.58 -16.35
C THR A 2 -22.72 -12.98 -16.06
N ARG A 3 -21.85 -12.88 -17.07
CA ARG A 3 -20.42 -13.12 -16.88
C ARG A 3 -19.83 -11.90 -16.17
N LEU A 4 -19.29 -12.07 -14.98
CA LEU A 4 -18.64 -11.01 -14.18
C LEU A 4 -17.12 -10.92 -14.44
N ASN A 5 -16.62 -11.72 -15.39
CA ASN A 5 -15.18 -11.72 -15.72
C ASN A 5 -14.75 -10.35 -16.25
N THR A 6 -13.62 -9.88 -15.78
CA THR A 6 -13.02 -8.61 -16.18
C THR A 6 -11.50 -8.73 -16.28
N THR A 7 -10.85 -7.66 -16.65
CA THR A 7 -9.37 -7.56 -16.67
C THR A 7 -8.95 -6.38 -15.80
N TYR A 8 -7.96 -6.59 -14.94
CA TYR A 8 -7.34 -5.55 -14.14
C TYR A 8 -5.83 -5.76 -14.12
N LEU A 9 -5.05 -4.73 -14.38
CA LEU A 9 -3.57 -4.78 -14.48
C LEU A 9 -3.08 -5.89 -15.44
N GLY A 10 -3.78 -6.14 -16.54
CA GLY A 10 -3.50 -7.24 -17.46
C GLY A 10 -3.93 -8.63 -16.99
N MET A 11 -4.33 -8.78 -15.73
CA MET A 11 -4.76 -10.05 -15.13
C MET A 11 -6.25 -10.30 -15.42
N LYS A 12 -6.60 -11.55 -15.77
CA LYS A 12 -7.99 -11.98 -15.95
C LYS A 12 -8.61 -12.28 -14.58
N LEU A 13 -9.62 -11.52 -14.19
CA LEU A 13 -10.35 -11.71 -12.95
C LEU A 13 -11.69 -12.42 -13.20
N ARG A 14 -12.05 -13.35 -12.33
CA ARG A 14 -13.36 -14.02 -12.34
C ARG A 14 -14.52 -13.13 -11.90
N SER A 15 -14.20 -12.02 -11.21
CA SER A 15 -15.14 -11.06 -10.63
C SER A 15 -14.49 -9.68 -10.64
N PRO A 16 -15.27 -8.58 -10.83
CA PRO A 16 -14.76 -7.22 -10.74
C PRO A 16 -14.51 -6.77 -9.30
N ILE A 17 -14.85 -7.60 -8.29
CA ILE A 17 -14.70 -7.24 -6.89
C ILE A 17 -13.27 -7.59 -6.46
N VAL A 18 -12.51 -6.56 -6.13
CA VAL A 18 -11.17 -6.67 -5.55
C VAL A 18 -11.24 -6.21 -4.10
N VAL A 19 -10.77 -7.06 -3.19
CA VAL A 19 -10.70 -6.69 -1.76
C VAL A 19 -9.57 -5.69 -1.57
N SER A 20 -9.87 -4.53 -1.00
CA SER A 20 -8.87 -3.49 -0.73
C SER A 20 -7.94 -3.89 0.42
N ALA A 21 -6.77 -3.25 0.48
CA ALA A 21 -5.84 -3.39 1.59
C ALA A 21 -6.54 -3.12 2.94
N CYS A 22 -6.55 -4.12 3.80
CA CYS A 22 -7.14 -4.08 5.14
C CYS A 22 -6.52 -5.16 6.03
N THR A 23 -6.68 -5.03 7.34
CA THR A 23 -6.13 -5.97 8.33
C THR A 23 -6.67 -7.40 8.21
N LEU A 24 -7.83 -7.60 7.58
CA LEU A 24 -8.36 -8.95 7.36
C LEU A 24 -7.42 -9.83 6.52
N SER A 25 -6.61 -9.24 5.64
CA SER A 25 -5.66 -9.97 4.80
C SER A 25 -4.32 -10.30 5.51
N GLU A 26 -4.17 -9.98 6.78
CA GLU A 26 -3.06 -10.46 7.61
C GLU A 26 -3.12 -11.97 7.83
N GLU A 27 -4.34 -12.53 7.84
CA GLU A 27 -4.59 -13.95 8.04
C GLU A 27 -4.93 -14.65 6.72
N VAL A 28 -4.13 -15.63 6.34
CA VAL A 28 -4.31 -16.40 5.09
C VAL A 28 -5.66 -17.07 5.00
N ASP A 29 -6.21 -17.56 6.11
CA ASP A 29 -7.54 -18.16 6.14
C ASP A 29 -8.66 -17.18 5.79
N ASN A 30 -8.50 -15.91 6.11
CA ASN A 30 -9.42 -14.87 5.66
C ASN A 30 -9.31 -14.63 4.15
N ILE A 31 -8.10 -14.69 3.59
CA ILE A 31 -7.89 -14.58 2.13
C ILE A 31 -8.60 -15.73 1.39
N VAL A 32 -8.52 -16.95 1.92
CA VAL A 32 -9.28 -18.10 1.39
C VAL A 32 -10.78 -17.83 1.44
N ARG A 33 -11.30 -17.32 2.57
CA ARG A 33 -12.72 -16.96 2.70
C ARG A 33 -13.14 -15.86 1.71
N MET A 34 -12.27 -14.89 1.43
CA MET A 34 -12.51 -13.85 0.40
C MET A 34 -12.62 -14.48 -0.98
N GLU A 35 -11.74 -15.43 -1.31
CA GLU A 35 -11.84 -16.20 -2.55
C GLU A 35 -13.16 -16.97 -2.62
N ASP A 36 -13.51 -17.70 -1.59
CA ASP A 36 -14.76 -18.49 -1.53
C ASP A 36 -16.00 -17.61 -1.64
N ALA A 37 -15.95 -16.39 -1.08
CA ALA A 37 -17.01 -15.39 -1.20
C ALA A 37 -17.12 -14.75 -2.61
N GLY A 38 -16.18 -15.05 -3.54
CA GLY A 38 -16.24 -14.62 -4.93
C GLY A 38 -15.37 -13.42 -5.27
N ALA A 39 -14.43 -13.02 -4.43
CA ALA A 39 -13.45 -11.99 -4.78
C ALA A 39 -12.69 -12.38 -6.04
N GLY A 40 -12.40 -11.38 -6.90
CA GLY A 40 -11.60 -11.54 -8.12
C GLY A 40 -10.09 -11.42 -7.85
N ALA A 41 -9.71 -10.64 -6.85
CA ALA A 41 -8.34 -10.47 -6.35
C ALA A 41 -8.37 -9.94 -4.92
N VAL A 42 -7.24 -10.01 -4.23
CA VAL A 42 -7.04 -9.43 -2.90
C VAL A 42 -5.81 -8.54 -2.91
N VAL A 43 -5.97 -7.31 -2.43
CA VAL A 43 -4.85 -6.43 -2.07
C VAL A 43 -4.49 -6.73 -0.62
N MET A 44 -3.24 -7.06 -0.37
CA MET A 44 -2.74 -7.35 0.97
C MET A 44 -2.79 -6.09 1.84
N PHE A 45 -2.83 -6.27 3.16
CA PHE A 45 -2.63 -5.14 4.08
C PHE A 45 -1.34 -4.39 3.74
N SER A 46 -1.32 -3.08 4.01
CA SER A 46 -0.18 -2.26 3.56
C SER A 46 1.05 -2.52 4.39
N MET A 47 2.17 -2.74 3.73
CA MET A 47 3.49 -2.68 4.34
C MET A 47 3.91 -1.22 4.47
N PHE A 48 4.12 -0.75 5.70
CA PHE A 48 4.52 0.62 5.99
C PHE A 48 5.99 0.67 6.41
N GLU A 49 6.81 1.35 5.61
CA GLU A 49 8.23 1.58 5.94
C GLU A 49 8.42 2.27 7.31
N GLU A 50 7.49 3.17 7.69
CA GLU A 50 7.54 3.83 9.01
C GLU A 50 7.44 2.85 10.18
N GLN A 51 6.58 1.84 10.06
CA GLN A 51 6.41 0.83 11.10
C GLN A 51 7.67 -0.01 11.23
N ILE A 52 8.20 -0.46 10.10
CA ILE A 52 9.43 -1.26 10.05
C ILE A 52 10.59 -0.49 10.68
N ARG A 53 10.81 0.76 10.28
CA ARG A 53 11.88 1.60 10.84
C ARG A 53 11.71 1.91 12.32
N LYS A 54 10.48 2.07 12.80
CA LYS A 54 10.23 2.24 14.25
C LYS A 54 10.56 0.99 15.04
N GLU A 55 10.25 -0.18 14.50
CA GLU A 55 10.60 -1.46 15.11
C GLU A 55 12.11 -1.67 15.15
N GLU A 56 12.80 -1.39 14.04
CA GLU A 56 14.27 -1.42 13.95
C GLU A 56 14.91 -0.49 14.99
N MET A 57 14.49 0.78 15.05
CA MET A 57 15.04 1.75 16.03
C MET A 57 14.74 1.35 17.49
N ARG A 58 13.55 0.79 17.75
CA ARG A 58 13.18 0.30 19.07
C ARG A 58 14.09 -0.87 19.51
N MET A 59 14.35 -1.78 18.59
CA MET A 59 15.22 -2.92 18.84
C MET A 59 16.67 -2.49 19.06
N GLU A 60 17.20 -1.57 18.23
CA GLU A 60 18.53 -0.98 18.44
C GLU A 60 18.67 -0.32 19.82
N ALA A 61 17.64 0.42 20.25
CA ALA A 61 17.63 1.04 21.57
C ALA A 61 17.64 0.00 22.71
N ILE A 62 16.91 -1.11 22.55
CA ILE A 62 16.91 -2.22 23.50
C ILE A 62 18.31 -2.86 23.56
N MET A 63 18.93 -3.15 22.42
CA MET A 63 20.27 -3.72 22.37
C MET A 63 21.32 -2.81 22.99
N GLN A 64 21.29 -1.50 22.70
CA GLN A 64 22.20 -0.54 23.32
C GLN A 64 22.01 -0.45 24.84
N SER A 65 20.77 -0.53 25.33
CA SER A 65 20.49 -0.51 26.77
C SER A 65 20.98 -1.79 27.47
N THR A 66 20.90 -2.92 26.79
CA THR A 66 21.31 -4.23 27.32
C THR A 66 22.83 -4.38 27.33
N ASN A 67 23.53 -3.88 26.32
CA ASN A 67 25.00 -3.89 26.26
C ASN A 67 25.67 -3.07 27.40
N ASN A 68 24.96 -2.11 27.96
CA ASN A 68 25.48 -1.29 29.07
C ASN A 68 25.23 -1.90 30.46
N VAL A 69 24.44 -2.96 30.59
CA VAL A 69 24.02 -3.51 31.89
C VAL A 69 24.76 -4.79 32.28
N PHE A 70 25.23 -5.62 31.36
CA PHE A 70 25.92 -6.87 31.70
C PHE A 70 27.05 -7.22 30.73
N ALA A 71 28.29 -7.08 31.18
CA ALA A 71 29.50 -7.50 30.44
C ALA A 71 29.65 -9.05 30.33
N GLU A 72 28.78 -9.84 30.94
CA GLU A 72 28.86 -11.31 30.99
C GLU A 72 27.70 -12.04 30.30
N ALA A 73 26.74 -11.34 29.70
CA ALA A 73 25.57 -11.93 29.06
C ALA A 73 25.76 -12.05 27.54
N SER A 74 26.74 -12.83 27.10
CA SER A 74 26.94 -13.11 25.67
C SER A 74 25.91 -14.08 25.06
N ASP A 75 25.07 -14.71 25.86
CA ASP A 75 24.08 -15.72 25.43
C ASP A 75 22.62 -15.23 25.41
N PHE A 76 22.35 -13.94 25.63
CA PHE A 76 20.98 -13.39 25.73
C PHE A 76 20.57 -12.54 24.52
N PHE A 77 21.35 -12.59 23.44
CA PHE A 77 20.98 -11.88 22.20
C PHE A 77 20.07 -12.77 21.36
N PRO A 78 18.85 -12.31 21.01
CA PRO A 78 18.11 -12.92 19.92
C PRO A 78 19.01 -12.86 18.66
N ASP A 79 19.02 -13.93 17.88
CA ASP A 79 19.75 -13.96 16.63
C ASP A 79 19.40 -12.75 15.76
N LEU A 80 20.38 -12.17 15.09
CA LEU A 80 20.20 -11.02 14.16
C LEU A 80 19.17 -11.31 13.06
N ASP A 81 18.81 -12.57 12.85
CA ASP A 81 17.78 -13.02 11.93
C ASP A 81 16.33 -12.67 12.40
N GLU A 82 16.11 -12.36 13.68
CA GLU A 82 14.83 -11.85 14.18
C GLU A 82 14.59 -10.36 13.82
N TYR A 83 15.59 -9.66 13.29
CA TYR A 83 15.56 -8.24 12.98
C TYR A 83 14.58 -7.82 11.87
N HIS A 84 14.14 -8.77 11.06
CA HIS A 84 13.19 -8.54 9.97
C HIS A 84 11.84 -9.24 10.20
N VAL A 85 11.46 -9.48 11.44
CA VAL A 85 10.29 -10.31 11.76
C VAL A 85 9.02 -9.78 11.08
N ALA A 86 8.72 -8.49 11.18
CA ALA A 86 7.51 -7.93 10.57
C ALA A 86 7.54 -8.02 9.03
N THR A 87 8.66 -7.66 8.41
CA THR A 87 8.81 -7.75 6.94
C THR A 87 8.82 -9.20 6.48
N ALA A 88 9.56 -10.09 7.17
CA ALA A 88 9.62 -11.50 6.84
C ALA A 88 8.25 -12.18 7.01
N GLN A 89 7.52 -11.86 8.06
CA GLN A 89 6.18 -12.36 8.29
C GLN A 89 5.19 -11.90 7.22
N TYR A 90 5.27 -10.63 6.83
CA TYR A 90 4.45 -10.11 5.73
C TYR A 90 4.71 -10.87 4.41
N LEU A 91 5.99 -11.02 4.04
CA LEU A 91 6.38 -11.74 2.83
C LEU A 91 5.99 -13.20 2.86
N GLU A 92 6.07 -13.83 4.03
CA GLU A 92 5.62 -15.21 4.22
C GLU A 92 4.10 -15.32 4.08
N THR A 93 3.33 -14.38 4.63
CA THR A 93 1.89 -14.31 4.42
C THR A 93 1.53 -14.21 2.94
N VAL A 94 2.28 -13.41 2.16
CA VAL A 94 2.09 -13.33 0.69
C VAL A 94 2.37 -14.69 0.03
N ARG A 95 3.46 -15.38 0.37
CA ARG A 95 3.80 -16.71 -0.18
C ARG A 95 2.71 -17.72 0.14
N MET A 96 2.31 -17.81 1.41
CA MET A 96 1.25 -18.73 1.87
C MET A 96 -0.09 -18.44 1.19
N ALA A 97 -0.44 -17.16 1.01
CA ALA A 97 -1.64 -16.77 0.28
C ALA A 97 -1.58 -17.27 -1.17
N LYS A 98 -0.45 -17.06 -1.86
CA LYS A 98 -0.24 -17.55 -3.24
C LYS A 98 -0.35 -19.08 -3.37
N GLU A 99 0.05 -19.82 -2.37
CA GLU A 99 -0.09 -21.29 -2.35
C GLU A 99 -1.54 -21.75 -2.11
N ARG A 100 -2.31 -20.96 -1.34
CA ARG A 100 -3.64 -21.35 -0.85
C ARG A 100 -4.79 -20.92 -1.75
N VAL A 101 -4.64 -19.82 -2.52
CA VAL A 101 -5.70 -19.28 -3.40
C VAL A 101 -5.27 -19.23 -4.86
N LYS A 102 -6.27 -19.19 -5.75
CA LYS A 102 -6.07 -19.09 -7.22
C LYS A 102 -6.28 -17.69 -7.77
N ILE A 103 -6.86 -16.81 -6.97
CA ILE A 103 -7.05 -15.40 -7.35
C ILE A 103 -5.75 -14.63 -7.20
N PRO A 104 -5.54 -13.57 -7.98
CA PRO A 104 -4.36 -12.71 -7.83
C PRO A 104 -4.22 -12.12 -6.44
N ILE A 105 -2.98 -12.11 -5.94
CA ILE A 105 -2.55 -11.45 -4.72
C ILE A 105 -1.73 -10.23 -5.08
N ILE A 106 -2.21 -9.06 -4.67
CA ILE A 106 -1.61 -7.75 -4.96
C ILE A 106 -0.92 -7.26 -3.70
N GLY A 107 0.40 -7.10 -3.74
CA GLY A 107 1.15 -6.52 -2.61
C GLY A 107 0.82 -5.04 -2.45
N SER A 108 0.64 -4.57 -1.22
CA SER A 108 0.41 -3.14 -0.94
C SER A 108 1.62 -2.54 -0.24
N LEU A 109 2.19 -1.50 -0.84
CA LEU A 109 3.42 -0.88 -0.41
C LEU A 109 3.22 0.61 -0.12
N ASN A 110 3.64 1.03 1.07
CA ASN A 110 3.73 2.44 1.46
C ASN A 110 5.14 2.74 1.94
N GLY A 111 5.97 3.30 1.07
CA GLY A 111 7.36 3.67 1.35
C GLY A 111 7.51 5.16 1.64
N ILE A 112 8.62 5.52 2.29
CA ILE A 112 9.02 6.90 2.58
C ILE A 112 10.27 7.27 1.81
N THR A 113 11.24 6.36 1.77
CA THR A 113 12.54 6.59 1.16
C THR A 113 12.65 5.90 -0.20
N PRO A 114 13.48 6.43 -1.12
CA PRO A 114 13.75 5.75 -2.39
C PRO A 114 14.26 4.31 -2.20
N LYS A 115 15.10 4.07 -1.19
CA LYS A 115 15.60 2.73 -0.87
C LYS A 115 14.49 1.80 -0.42
N GLY A 116 13.59 2.26 0.48
CA GLY A 116 12.45 1.47 0.94
C GLY A 116 11.53 1.07 -0.21
N TRP A 117 11.23 1.98 -1.14
CA TRP A 117 10.44 1.67 -2.33
C TRP A 117 11.06 0.57 -3.18
N ILE A 118 12.37 0.62 -3.40
CA ILE A 118 13.11 -0.38 -4.20
C ILE A 118 13.12 -1.74 -3.49
N ASP A 119 13.59 -1.75 -2.25
CA ASP A 119 13.87 -3.00 -1.53
C ASP A 119 12.57 -3.78 -1.29
N TYR A 120 11.51 -3.11 -0.81
CA TYR A 120 10.23 -3.77 -0.54
C TYR A 120 9.47 -4.16 -1.80
N ALA A 121 9.55 -3.37 -2.88
CA ALA A 121 8.94 -3.75 -4.16
C ALA A 121 9.55 -5.05 -4.71
N LYS A 122 10.89 -5.19 -4.68
CA LYS A 122 11.58 -6.42 -5.08
C LYS A 122 11.21 -7.61 -4.21
N GLN A 123 11.17 -7.43 -2.90
CA GLN A 123 10.82 -8.51 -1.97
C GLN A 123 9.39 -9.01 -2.19
N LEU A 124 8.44 -8.11 -2.45
CA LEU A 124 7.06 -8.48 -2.77
C LEU A 124 6.94 -9.25 -4.08
N GLU A 125 7.64 -8.82 -5.13
CA GLU A 125 7.72 -9.56 -6.40
C GLU A 125 8.33 -10.95 -6.17
N GLN A 126 9.43 -11.07 -5.41
CA GLN A 126 10.08 -12.33 -5.08
C GLN A 126 9.21 -13.24 -4.19
N ALA A 127 8.35 -12.67 -3.35
CA ALA A 127 7.38 -13.43 -2.57
C ALA A 127 6.23 -13.97 -3.42
N GLY A 128 6.13 -13.57 -4.70
CA GLY A 128 5.15 -14.09 -5.64
C GLY A 128 3.89 -13.22 -5.80
N ALA A 129 3.92 -11.96 -5.38
CA ALA A 129 2.83 -11.03 -5.67
C ALA A 129 2.61 -10.91 -7.18
N ASP A 130 1.35 -10.90 -7.63
CA ASP A 130 0.99 -10.79 -9.05
C ASP A 130 1.05 -9.35 -9.56
N ALA A 131 0.90 -8.39 -8.65
CA ALA A 131 0.97 -6.95 -8.91
C ALA A 131 1.31 -6.20 -7.61
N LEU A 132 1.62 -4.91 -7.73
CA LEU A 132 1.79 -4.02 -6.59
C LEU A 132 0.74 -2.90 -6.60
N GLU A 133 0.16 -2.60 -5.43
CA GLU A 133 -0.55 -1.35 -5.17
C GLU A 133 0.43 -0.39 -4.47
N VAL A 134 0.87 0.64 -5.19
CA VAL A 134 1.77 1.68 -4.69
C VAL A 134 0.92 2.77 -4.03
N ASN A 135 0.95 2.81 -2.71
CA ASN A 135 0.18 3.75 -1.91
C ASN A 135 1.08 4.91 -1.48
N ILE A 136 1.03 6.02 -2.23
CA ILE A 136 1.81 7.22 -1.92
C ILE A 136 0.97 8.11 -1.00
N PHE A 137 1.08 7.84 0.31
CA PHE A 137 0.39 8.62 1.32
C PHE A 137 1.26 9.80 1.76
N TYR A 138 0.98 10.98 1.21
CA TYR A 138 1.73 12.19 1.52
C TYR A 138 0.78 13.37 1.75
N ILE A 139 0.89 13.99 2.91
CA ILE A 139 0.19 15.24 3.25
C ILE A 139 1.23 16.37 3.19
N PRO A 140 1.17 17.26 2.17
CA PRO A 140 2.13 18.34 2.02
C PRO A 140 1.82 19.48 3.00
N ALA A 141 2.19 19.30 4.28
CA ALA A 141 1.94 20.28 5.34
C ALA A 141 2.93 21.45 5.34
N ASP A 142 4.06 21.37 4.62
CA ASP A 142 4.98 22.50 4.46
C ASP A 142 4.41 23.48 3.41
N ILE A 143 4.00 24.65 3.86
CA ILE A 143 3.40 25.70 3.02
C ILE A 143 4.36 26.27 1.96
N ARG A 144 5.65 25.95 2.01
CA ARG A 144 6.65 26.37 1.02
C ARG A 144 6.73 25.43 -0.18
N LEU A 145 6.19 24.20 -0.06
CA LEU A 145 6.16 23.26 -1.17
C LEU A 145 5.10 23.64 -2.19
N SER A 146 5.49 23.73 -3.44
CA SER A 146 4.58 23.97 -4.56
C SER A 146 3.83 22.69 -4.95
N GLY A 147 2.67 22.81 -5.60
CA GLY A 147 1.94 21.67 -6.16
C GLY A 147 2.78 20.88 -7.16
N VAL A 148 3.61 21.54 -7.97
CA VAL A 148 4.51 20.89 -8.93
C VAL A 148 5.53 19.98 -8.23
N GLU A 149 6.13 20.43 -7.12
CA GLU A 149 7.08 19.63 -6.35
C GLU A 149 6.40 18.40 -5.73
N VAL A 150 5.17 18.59 -5.25
CA VAL A 150 4.38 17.47 -4.70
C VAL A 150 4.04 16.44 -5.79
N GLU A 151 3.54 16.90 -6.95
CA GLU A 151 3.21 16.02 -8.08
C GLU A 151 4.45 15.30 -8.61
N GLN A 152 5.59 16.02 -8.74
CA GLN A 152 6.85 15.42 -9.19
C GLN A 152 7.31 14.28 -8.29
N ARG A 153 7.13 14.39 -6.99
CA ARG A 153 7.44 13.30 -6.03
C ARG A 153 6.66 12.02 -6.34
N TYR A 154 5.37 12.13 -6.69
CA TYR A 154 4.59 10.96 -7.10
C TYR A 154 5.16 10.31 -8.36
N LEU A 155 5.49 11.13 -9.37
CA LEU A 155 6.03 10.63 -10.64
C LEU A 155 7.39 9.96 -10.48
N ASP A 156 8.25 10.50 -9.62
CA ASP A 156 9.57 9.93 -9.35
C ASP A 156 9.47 8.58 -8.64
N ILE A 157 8.56 8.43 -7.67
CA ILE A 157 8.30 7.16 -6.99
C ILE A 157 7.76 6.12 -7.97
N ILE A 158 6.79 6.49 -8.82
CA ILE A 158 6.22 5.57 -9.81
C ILE A 158 7.29 5.06 -10.76
N LYS A 159 8.11 5.96 -11.33
CA LYS A 159 9.24 5.60 -12.20
C LYS A 159 10.22 4.67 -11.50
N LEU A 160 10.56 4.98 -10.25
CA LEU A 160 11.49 4.19 -9.45
C LEU A 160 10.98 2.78 -9.23
N VAL A 161 9.73 2.61 -8.81
CA VAL A 161 9.12 1.29 -8.59
C VAL A 161 9.01 0.54 -9.92
N LYS A 162 8.54 1.20 -10.99
CA LYS A 162 8.39 0.56 -12.32
C LYS A 162 9.71 0.06 -12.90
N GLN A 163 10.82 0.74 -12.63
CA GLN A 163 12.16 0.29 -13.04
C GLN A 163 12.69 -0.87 -12.18
N THR A 164 12.06 -1.10 -11.03
CA THR A 164 12.54 -2.05 -10.03
C THR A 164 11.92 -3.43 -10.19
N VAL A 165 10.64 -3.50 -10.60
CA VAL A 165 9.86 -4.74 -10.73
C VAL A 165 9.34 -4.95 -12.14
N ASN A 166 9.06 -6.22 -12.49
CA ASN A 166 8.48 -6.61 -13.79
C ASN A 166 6.96 -6.80 -13.71
N ILE A 167 6.41 -6.96 -12.50
CA ILE A 167 4.97 -7.10 -12.29
C ILE A 167 4.25 -5.75 -12.46
N PRO A 168 2.96 -5.76 -12.80
CA PRO A 168 2.17 -4.54 -12.94
C PRO A 168 2.09 -3.73 -11.65
N ILE A 169 2.00 -2.40 -11.78
CA ILE A 169 1.81 -1.50 -10.66
C ILE A 169 0.52 -0.69 -10.79
N ALA A 170 -0.31 -0.70 -9.74
CA ALA A 170 -1.41 0.22 -9.57
C ALA A 170 -1.00 1.35 -8.63
N VAL A 171 -1.34 2.58 -8.95
CA VAL A 171 -1.05 3.73 -8.08
C VAL A 171 -2.32 4.18 -7.38
N LYS A 172 -2.30 4.11 -6.06
CA LYS A 172 -3.40 4.62 -5.24
C LYS A 172 -3.17 6.09 -4.95
N MET A 173 -4.04 6.93 -5.49
CA MET A 173 -3.91 8.37 -5.45
C MET A 173 -4.97 9.02 -4.57
N ASN A 174 -4.71 10.26 -4.16
CA ASN A 174 -5.68 11.09 -3.47
C ASN A 174 -6.45 11.98 -4.47
N PRO A 175 -7.60 12.56 -4.10
CA PRO A 175 -8.38 13.42 -4.99
C PRO A 175 -7.98 14.90 -4.96
N TYR A 176 -6.88 15.26 -4.28
CA TYR A 176 -6.55 16.65 -3.95
C TYR A 176 -5.50 17.28 -4.87
N PHE A 177 -5.38 16.80 -6.10
CA PHE A 177 -4.53 17.43 -7.11
C PHE A 177 -5.25 18.59 -7.78
N SER A 178 -4.54 19.68 -8.06
CA SER A 178 -5.11 20.86 -8.71
C SER A 178 -5.62 20.59 -10.13
N ALA A 179 -4.98 19.66 -10.84
CA ALA A 179 -5.33 19.20 -12.18
C ALA A 179 -5.40 17.67 -12.23
N MET A 180 -6.38 17.08 -11.52
CA MET A 180 -6.50 15.65 -11.29
C MET A 180 -6.37 14.79 -12.56
N GLY A 181 -7.04 15.17 -13.66
CA GLY A 181 -6.97 14.43 -14.92
C GLY A 181 -5.57 14.48 -15.56
N HIS A 182 -4.90 15.63 -15.49
CA HIS A 182 -3.54 15.78 -15.99
C HIS A 182 -2.56 14.95 -15.16
N THR A 183 -2.67 15.00 -13.83
CA THR A 183 -1.84 14.21 -12.92
C THR A 183 -2.03 12.70 -13.15
N ALA A 184 -3.27 12.25 -13.37
CA ALA A 184 -3.58 10.86 -13.71
C ALA A 184 -2.86 10.43 -15.02
N MET A 185 -2.89 11.27 -16.05
CA MET A 185 -2.16 11.04 -17.31
C MET A 185 -0.65 10.96 -17.08
N GLN A 186 -0.08 11.90 -16.31
CA GLN A 186 1.34 11.89 -15.99
C GLN A 186 1.76 10.64 -15.19
N MET A 187 0.91 10.14 -14.27
CA MET A 187 1.17 8.89 -13.56
C MET A 187 1.21 7.69 -14.50
N GLN A 188 0.29 7.60 -15.47
CA GLN A 188 0.35 6.60 -16.54
C GLN A 188 1.67 6.72 -17.33
N ASP A 189 2.03 7.92 -17.76
CA ASP A 189 3.26 8.16 -18.53
C ASP A 189 4.53 7.85 -17.70
N ALA A 190 4.46 7.98 -16.38
CA ALA A 190 5.51 7.57 -15.46
C ALA A 190 5.61 6.04 -15.28
N GLY A 191 4.61 5.27 -15.75
CA GLY A 191 4.63 3.81 -15.79
C GLY A 191 3.58 3.12 -14.92
N ALA A 192 2.57 3.83 -14.41
CA ALA A 192 1.43 3.21 -13.74
C ALA A 192 0.62 2.37 -14.75
N ASP A 193 0.38 1.10 -14.43
CA ASP A 193 -0.45 0.19 -15.23
C ASP A 193 -1.93 0.26 -14.84
N GLY A 194 -2.23 0.90 -13.70
CA GLY A 194 -3.59 1.13 -13.21
C GLY A 194 -3.64 2.23 -12.15
N LEU A 195 -4.82 2.80 -11.95
CA LEU A 195 -5.09 3.82 -10.93
C LEU A 195 -6.15 3.33 -9.95
N VAL A 196 -5.93 3.57 -8.66
CA VAL A 196 -6.91 3.29 -7.60
C VAL A 196 -7.47 4.60 -7.08
N LEU A 197 -8.77 4.84 -7.30
CA LEU A 197 -9.46 6.08 -6.99
C LEU A 197 -10.48 5.84 -5.87
N PHE A 198 -10.28 6.28 -4.63
CA PHE A 198 -9.16 7.08 -4.15
C PHE A 198 -8.63 6.54 -2.83
N ASN A 199 -7.43 6.99 -2.43
CA ASN A 199 -6.98 6.85 -1.06
C ASN A 199 -7.87 7.70 -0.14
N ARG A 200 -8.32 7.13 0.95
CA ARG A 200 -9.08 7.86 1.95
C ARG A 200 -8.13 8.40 3.01
N PHE A 201 -7.99 9.72 3.05
CA PHE A 201 -7.21 10.35 4.09
C PHE A 201 -7.98 10.34 5.42
N TYR A 202 -7.30 9.87 6.45
CA TYR A 202 -7.75 10.03 7.82
C TYR A 202 -7.82 11.53 8.16
N GLN A 203 -8.97 11.97 8.64
CA GLN A 203 -9.19 13.33 9.12
C GLN A 203 -9.43 13.27 10.62
N PRO A 204 -8.47 13.76 11.45
CA PRO A 204 -8.68 13.82 12.88
C PRO A 204 -9.78 14.83 13.22
N ASP A 205 -10.54 14.58 14.26
CA ASP A 205 -11.49 15.52 14.83
C ASP A 205 -10.87 16.24 16.04
N TYR A 206 -11.54 17.27 16.53
CA TYR A 206 -11.09 18.09 17.64
C TYR A 206 -12.16 18.13 18.75
N ASP A 207 -11.78 17.70 19.95
CA ASP A 207 -12.58 17.96 21.15
C ASP A 207 -12.41 19.44 21.54
N ILE A 208 -13.44 20.24 21.26
CA ILE A 208 -13.45 21.69 21.52
C ILE A 208 -13.50 22.02 23.00
N LEU A 209 -13.93 21.09 23.86
CA LEU A 209 -14.00 21.30 25.31
C LEU A 209 -12.64 21.00 25.98
N GLN A 210 -11.96 19.96 25.50
CA GLN A 210 -10.65 19.55 26.01
C GLN A 210 -9.47 20.13 25.23
N LEU A 211 -9.72 20.81 24.10
CA LEU A 211 -8.72 21.35 23.18
C LEU A 211 -7.69 20.30 22.75
N LYS A 212 -8.16 19.08 22.44
CA LYS A 212 -7.33 17.95 22.04
C LYS A 212 -7.76 17.40 20.69
N VAL A 213 -6.78 16.88 19.95
CA VAL A 213 -7.05 16.07 18.75
C VAL A 213 -7.66 14.75 19.19
N VAL A 214 -8.78 14.38 18.58
CA VAL A 214 -9.47 13.11 18.79
C VAL A 214 -9.24 12.22 17.59
N HIS A 215 -8.80 10.99 17.86
CA HIS A 215 -8.63 9.96 16.84
C HIS A 215 -9.93 9.14 16.74
N ASP A 216 -10.95 9.73 16.14
CA ASP A 216 -12.20 9.03 15.83
C ASP A 216 -12.21 8.58 14.37
N LEU A 217 -12.42 7.28 14.15
CA LEU A 217 -12.45 6.70 12.81
C LEU A 217 -13.91 6.63 12.32
N ALA A 218 -14.34 7.64 11.57
CA ALA A 218 -15.58 7.58 10.86
C ALA A 218 -15.47 6.64 9.64
N TYR A 219 -16.33 5.62 9.56
CA TYR A 219 -16.38 4.75 8.39
C TYR A 219 -16.98 5.45 7.17
N SER A 220 -16.66 4.93 5.97
CA SER A 220 -17.21 5.47 4.72
C SER A 220 -18.72 5.28 4.61
N GLU A 221 -19.36 6.28 4.03
CA GLU A 221 -20.80 6.25 3.70
C GLU A 221 -21.01 5.96 2.22
N ALA A 222 -22.19 5.45 1.85
CA ALA A 222 -22.52 5.15 0.46
C ALA A 222 -22.42 6.36 -0.48
N ALA A 223 -22.60 7.58 0.04
CA ALA A 223 -22.47 8.80 -0.75
C ALA A 223 -21.05 9.08 -1.25
N GLU A 224 -20.03 8.58 -0.58
CA GLU A 224 -18.62 8.79 -0.94
C GLU A 224 -18.23 8.15 -2.29
N ILE A 225 -18.99 7.18 -2.79
CA ILE A 225 -18.78 6.57 -4.10
C ILE A 225 -18.94 7.58 -5.27
N ARG A 226 -19.63 8.70 -5.06
CA ARG A 226 -19.88 9.68 -6.12
C ARG A 226 -18.63 10.28 -6.70
N LEU A 227 -17.62 10.57 -5.86
CA LEU A 227 -16.37 11.15 -6.30
C LEU A 227 -15.54 10.17 -7.15
N PRO A 228 -15.30 8.92 -6.73
CA PRO A 228 -14.67 7.92 -7.59
C PRO A 228 -15.41 7.70 -8.91
N LEU A 229 -16.74 7.58 -8.90
CA LEU A 229 -17.54 7.38 -10.11
C LEU A 229 -17.39 8.55 -11.10
N LEU A 230 -17.37 9.78 -10.62
CA LEU A 230 -17.17 10.97 -11.45
C LEU A 230 -15.81 10.88 -12.17
N TRP A 231 -14.74 10.61 -11.43
CA TRP A 231 -13.41 10.58 -12.02
C TRP A 231 -13.17 9.35 -12.90
N ILE A 232 -13.74 8.19 -12.57
CA ILE A 232 -13.74 7.03 -13.46
C ILE A 232 -14.43 7.38 -14.78
N ALA A 233 -15.59 8.05 -14.75
CA ALA A 233 -16.30 8.46 -15.95
C ALA A 233 -15.49 9.48 -16.79
N ILE A 234 -14.82 10.45 -16.16
CA ILE A 234 -13.99 11.45 -16.85
C ILE A 234 -12.76 10.81 -17.49
N LEU A 235 -12.08 9.92 -16.77
CA LEU A 235 -10.81 9.32 -17.21
C LEU A 235 -11.03 8.17 -18.20
N SER A 236 -12.20 7.53 -18.17
CA SER A 236 -12.53 6.41 -19.05
C SER A 236 -12.39 6.80 -20.53
N GLY A 237 -11.57 6.03 -21.26
CA GLY A 237 -11.26 6.26 -22.66
C GLY A 237 -10.24 7.37 -22.95
N GLN A 238 -9.80 8.12 -21.93
CA GLN A 238 -8.75 9.14 -22.06
C GLN A 238 -7.37 8.63 -21.60
N ILE A 239 -7.35 7.71 -20.66
CA ILE A 239 -6.13 7.02 -20.20
C ILE A 239 -6.30 5.51 -20.34
N LYS A 240 -5.19 4.77 -20.32
CA LYS A 240 -5.16 3.30 -20.47
C LYS A 240 -4.89 2.59 -19.13
N ALA A 241 -4.37 3.34 -18.13
CA ALA A 241 -4.05 2.86 -16.80
C ALA A 241 -5.30 2.56 -15.97
#